data_31e484647c887fe03712ea1f0efa4689
#
_entry.id   31e484647c887fe03712ea1f0efa4689
#
_cell.length_a   1.000
_cell.length_b   1.000
_cell.length_c   1.000
_cell.angle_alpha   90.00
_cell.angle_beta   90.00
_cell.angle_gamma   90.00
#
_symmetry.space_group_name_H-M   'P 1'
#
loop_
_entity.id
_entity.type
_entity.pdbx_description
1 polymer ?
#
loop_
_entity_poly.entity_id
_entity_poly.type
_entity_poly.pdbx_seq_one_letter_code
_entity_poly.pdbx_strand_id
1 'polypeptide(L)'
;MAEYTHGGDLLTAQSRYGGTVLDFSTNLNPLGMPPQVKQAAAEADGAAYPDPLCRHLRQAIAAHDGVEEEQVICGNGAADLIFRLAFALKPRKALLTAPTFSEYEGALTCVGCQVERYALDIDRDFDLDEGFLKAIVPGVELVFLCTPNNPTGRLIDPELLAEAARRCRDVGARLVVDECFLPLAGGGAGLAPRLTEFSNLFLLRAFTKSYAMAGLRLGYGLSADLELLETLGRFAQPWSVSAPAQAAGTAAFTRCPQWPEQARALVERERPVLAAVLEGLGCRVVPSQANYLLFQAEHITDLKEKLLQRGVLLRSCANYHNLGPDWYRVCVKGGEENRRLLAALKEVL
;
A
#
# COMPACT_ATOMS: atom_id res chain seq x y z
N MET A 1 6.23 -12.33 -23.39
CA MET A 1 5.35 -11.62 -22.43
C MET A 1 6.26 -10.89 -21.46
N ALA A 2 5.94 -9.64 -21.11
CA ALA A 2 6.68 -8.92 -20.09
C ALA A 2 6.59 -9.69 -18.75
N GLU A 3 7.70 -9.79 -18.02
CA GLU A 3 7.71 -10.43 -16.71
C GLU A 3 6.85 -9.62 -15.75
N TYR A 4 5.95 -10.29 -15.00
CA TYR A 4 5.11 -9.63 -14.01
C TYR A 4 5.97 -9.19 -12.81
N THR A 5 6.01 -7.90 -12.55
CA THR A 5 6.98 -7.29 -11.64
C THR A 5 6.48 -7.16 -10.20
N HIS A 6 5.20 -7.45 -9.90
CA HIS A 6 4.67 -7.39 -8.54
C HIS A 6 4.77 -8.75 -7.81
N GLY A 7 4.50 -8.75 -6.50
CA GLY A 7 4.28 -9.98 -5.74
C GLY A 7 2.92 -10.62 -6.05
N GLY A 8 2.71 -11.88 -5.63
CA GLY A 8 1.43 -12.56 -5.69
C GLY A 8 1.17 -13.38 -6.95
N ASP A 9 2.15 -13.54 -7.84
CA ASP A 9 2.03 -14.46 -8.99
C ASP A 9 2.25 -15.92 -8.54
N LEU A 10 1.26 -16.41 -7.78
CA LEU A 10 1.28 -17.78 -7.24
C LEU A 10 1.15 -18.84 -8.31
N LEU A 11 0.41 -18.59 -9.39
CA LEU A 11 0.22 -19.59 -10.46
C LEU A 11 1.54 -19.90 -11.15
N THR A 12 2.30 -18.87 -11.54
CA THR A 12 3.63 -19.06 -12.11
C THR A 12 4.59 -19.71 -11.11
N ALA A 13 4.57 -19.25 -9.85
CA ALA A 13 5.42 -19.82 -8.81
C ALA A 13 5.12 -21.30 -8.55
N GLN A 14 3.85 -21.68 -8.44
CA GLN A 14 3.42 -23.08 -8.25
C GLN A 14 3.78 -23.96 -9.45
N SER A 15 3.58 -23.44 -10.67
CA SER A 15 3.96 -24.15 -11.90
C SER A 15 5.47 -24.42 -11.97
N ARG A 16 6.30 -23.47 -11.55
CA ARG A 16 7.78 -23.60 -11.56
C ARG A 16 8.28 -24.51 -10.44
N TYR A 17 7.67 -24.47 -9.27
CA TYR A 17 8.04 -25.29 -8.11
C TYR A 17 7.49 -26.72 -8.20
N GLY A 18 6.33 -26.91 -8.86
CA GLY A 18 5.66 -28.21 -8.95
C GLY A 18 4.84 -28.58 -7.71
N GLY A 19 4.46 -27.62 -6.86
CA GLY A 19 3.73 -27.85 -5.61
C GLY A 19 3.15 -26.60 -4.96
N THR A 20 2.67 -26.74 -3.74
CA THR A 20 2.14 -25.61 -2.95
C THR A 20 3.27 -24.67 -2.54
N VAL A 21 3.11 -23.39 -2.85
CA VAL A 21 4.06 -22.31 -2.53
C VAL A 21 3.54 -21.45 -1.39
N LEU A 22 4.39 -21.16 -0.43
CA LEU A 22 4.13 -20.23 0.67
C LEU A 22 4.46 -18.81 0.20
N ASP A 23 3.43 -17.95 0.09
CA ASP A 23 3.59 -16.59 -0.42
C ASP A 23 4.03 -15.61 0.66
N PHE A 24 5.27 -15.14 0.59
CA PHE A 24 5.80 -14.02 1.37
C PHE A 24 6.01 -12.74 0.52
N SER A 25 5.60 -12.76 -0.74
CA SER A 25 5.77 -11.63 -1.67
C SER A 25 4.67 -10.57 -1.54
N THR A 26 3.50 -10.93 -0.96
CA THR A 26 2.35 -10.04 -0.76
C THR A 26 2.18 -9.67 0.71
N ASN A 27 1.97 -8.38 0.98
CA ASN A 27 1.89 -7.85 2.35
C ASN A 27 0.43 -7.76 2.81
N LEU A 28 -0.22 -8.91 2.96
CA LEU A 28 -1.60 -8.99 3.44
C LEU A 28 -1.66 -9.13 4.96
N ASN A 29 -2.83 -8.84 5.54
CA ASN A 29 -3.11 -9.12 6.94
C ASN A 29 -2.85 -10.60 7.25
N PRO A 30 -1.95 -10.93 8.19
CA PRO A 30 -1.59 -12.31 8.51
C PRO A 30 -2.74 -13.13 9.11
N LEU A 31 -3.79 -12.50 9.64
CA LEU A 31 -5.01 -13.18 10.11
C LEU A 31 -5.96 -13.56 8.97
N GLY A 32 -5.68 -13.10 7.73
CA GLY A 32 -6.58 -13.31 6.60
C GLY A 32 -7.81 -12.40 6.63
N MET A 33 -8.81 -12.74 5.80
CA MET A 33 -10.09 -12.02 5.73
C MET A 33 -10.99 -12.47 6.89
N PRO A 34 -11.62 -11.52 7.65
CA PRO A 34 -12.55 -11.86 8.71
C PRO A 34 -13.71 -12.73 8.20
N PRO A 35 -14.18 -13.75 8.97
CA PRO A 35 -15.26 -14.62 8.54
C PRO A 35 -16.55 -13.85 8.18
N GLN A 36 -16.90 -12.81 8.93
CA GLN A 36 -18.08 -11.98 8.69
C GLN A 36 -17.97 -11.18 7.38
N VAL A 37 -16.76 -10.74 7.03
CA VAL A 37 -16.47 -10.03 5.76
C VAL A 37 -16.56 -11.00 4.60
N LYS A 38 -15.98 -12.20 4.75
CA LYS A 38 -16.06 -13.27 3.74
C LYS A 38 -17.50 -13.69 3.48
N GLN A 39 -18.30 -13.82 4.54
CA GLN A 39 -19.72 -14.15 4.47
C GLN A 39 -20.50 -13.05 3.72
N ALA A 40 -20.31 -11.78 4.09
CA ALA A 40 -20.97 -10.66 3.43
C ALA A 40 -20.66 -10.58 1.93
N ALA A 41 -19.42 -10.87 1.54
CA ALA A 41 -19.04 -10.95 0.13
C ALA A 41 -19.72 -12.10 -0.61
N ALA A 42 -19.85 -13.27 0.05
CA ALA A 42 -20.45 -14.47 -0.56
C ALA A 42 -21.99 -14.37 -0.69
N GLU A 43 -22.64 -13.63 0.20
CA GLU A 43 -24.11 -13.41 0.22
C GLU A 43 -24.56 -12.26 -0.69
N ALA A 44 -23.62 -11.45 -1.21
CA ALA A 44 -23.95 -10.35 -2.09
C ALA A 44 -24.51 -10.85 -3.42
N ASP A 45 -25.65 -10.26 -3.86
CA ASP A 45 -26.24 -10.61 -5.16
C ASP A 45 -25.35 -10.13 -6.32
N GLY A 46 -24.79 -11.08 -7.04
CA GLY A 46 -23.97 -10.82 -8.23
C GLY A 46 -24.77 -10.71 -9.53
N ALA A 47 -26.11 -10.93 -9.49
CA ALA A 47 -26.96 -10.86 -10.69
C ALA A 47 -27.45 -9.43 -10.96
N ALA A 48 -27.51 -8.57 -9.93
CA ALA A 48 -27.88 -7.17 -10.05
C ALA A 48 -26.65 -6.25 -10.13
N TYR A 49 -26.79 -5.11 -10.81
CA TYR A 49 -25.76 -4.07 -10.73
C TYR A 49 -25.62 -3.57 -9.29
N PRO A 50 -24.39 -3.32 -8.81
CA PRO A 50 -24.16 -2.73 -7.50
C PRO A 50 -24.66 -1.29 -7.43
N ASP A 51 -24.77 -0.75 -6.21
CA ASP A 51 -25.06 0.68 -6.05
C ASP A 51 -23.94 1.52 -6.70
N PRO A 52 -24.26 2.32 -7.76
CA PRO A 52 -23.25 3.07 -8.49
C PRO A 52 -22.56 4.15 -7.65
N LEU A 53 -23.20 4.59 -6.56
CA LEU A 53 -22.66 5.61 -5.65
C LEU A 53 -22.04 5.03 -4.38
N CYS A 54 -22.05 3.70 -4.21
CA CYS A 54 -21.50 3.01 -3.03
C CYS A 54 -22.02 3.59 -1.69
N ARG A 55 -23.29 3.98 -1.58
CA ARG A 55 -23.84 4.79 -0.46
C ARG A 55 -23.59 4.15 0.90
N HIS A 56 -23.98 2.89 1.09
CA HIS A 56 -23.79 2.20 2.38
C HIS A 56 -22.30 2.03 2.72
N LEU A 57 -21.47 1.79 1.71
CA LEU A 57 -20.01 1.69 1.91
C LEU A 57 -19.42 3.05 2.28
N ARG A 58 -19.82 4.14 1.62
CA ARG A 58 -19.37 5.50 1.94
C ARG A 58 -19.76 5.92 3.35
N GLN A 59 -21.00 5.61 3.78
CA GLN A 59 -21.46 5.83 5.16
C GLN A 59 -20.59 5.08 6.18
N ALA A 60 -20.29 3.81 5.93
CA ALA A 60 -19.45 3.02 6.81
C ALA A 60 -18.01 3.56 6.87
N ILE A 61 -17.44 4.01 5.74
CA ILE A 61 -16.12 4.65 5.68
C ILE A 61 -16.14 5.98 6.44
N ALA A 62 -17.11 6.84 6.18
CA ALA A 62 -17.23 8.15 6.82
C ALA A 62 -17.31 8.03 8.35
N ALA A 63 -18.16 7.12 8.83
CA ALA A 63 -18.30 6.84 10.26
C ALA A 63 -16.99 6.27 10.88
N HIS A 64 -16.26 5.43 10.15
CA HIS A 64 -14.99 4.84 10.61
C HIS A 64 -13.88 5.87 10.69
N ASP A 65 -13.76 6.73 9.68
CA ASP A 65 -12.64 7.67 9.53
C ASP A 65 -12.93 9.05 10.13
N GLY A 66 -14.18 9.30 10.58
CA GLY A 66 -14.60 10.57 11.18
C GLY A 66 -14.65 11.73 10.17
N VAL A 67 -15.11 11.45 8.95
CA VAL A 67 -15.24 12.42 7.85
C VAL A 67 -16.71 12.45 7.36
N GLU A 68 -17.05 13.43 6.50
CA GLU A 68 -18.37 13.50 5.87
C GLU A 68 -18.44 12.53 4.68
N GLU A 69 -19.66 12.00 4.38
CA GLU A 69 -19.85 11.06 3.27
C GLU A 69 -19.43 11.65 1.89
N GLU A 70 -19.61 12.94 1.69
CA GLU A 70 -19.24 13.67 0.49
C GLU A 70 -17.72 13.72 0.27
N GLN A 71 -16.94 13.57 1.35
CA GLN A 71 -15.48 13.55 1.32
C GLN A 71 -14.90 12.18 0.94
N VAL A 72 -15.75 11.18 0.68
CA VAL A 72 -15.35 9.80 0.38
C VAL A 72 -15.60 9.46 -1.09
N ILE A 73 -14.59 8.86 -1.75
CA ILE A 73 -14.73 8.22 -3.05
C ILE A 73 -14.27 6.77 -2.99
N CYS A 74 -15.06 5.85 -3.55
CA CYS A 74 -14.71 4.43 -3.64
C CYS A 74 -14.11 4.08 -5.00
N GLY A 75 -13.20 3.09 -5.03
CA GLY A 75 -12.55 2.62 -6.24
C GLY A 75 -12.32 1.11 -6.26
N ASN A 76 -12.07 0.57 -7.44
CA ASN A 76 -11.73 -0.84 -7.67
C ASN A 76 -10.29 -1.16 -7.21
N GLY A 77 -10.03 -1.01 -5.92
CA GLY A 77 -8.71 -0.97 -5.30
C GLY A 77 -8.09 0.43 -5.33
N ALA A 78 -7.07 0.65 -4.48
CA ALA A 78 -6.33 1.91 -4.44
C ALA A 78 -5.69 2.26 -5.79
N ALA A 79 -5.22 1.26 -6.53
CA ALA A 79 -4.60 1.46 -7.84
C ALA A 79 -5.55 2.15 -8.84
N ASP A 80 -6.84 1.80 -8.84
CA ASP A 80 -7.84 2.49 -9.67
C ASP A 80 -7.88 4.01 -9.38
N LEU A 81 -7.85 4.39 -8.09
CA LEU A 81 -7.85 5.81 -7.70
C LEU A 81 -6.53 6.51 -8.06
N ILE A 82 -5.38 5.83 -8.00
CA ILE A 82 -4.09 6.36 -8.45
C ILE A 82 -4.17 6.71 -9.95
N PHE A 83 -4.68 5.79 -10.78
CA PHE A 83 -4.84 6.05 -12.22
C PHE A 83 -5.88 7.15 -12.50
N ARG A 84 -7.01 7.16 -11.77
CA ARG A 84 -8.01 8.25 -11.91
C ARG A 84 -7.41 9.61 -11.58
N LEU A 85 -6.60 9.72 -10.49
CA LEU A 85 -5.89 10.95 -10.15
C LEU A 85 -4.98 11.42 -11.30
N ALA A 86 -4.17 10.51 -11.86
CA ALA A 86 -3.29 10.83 -12.97
C ALA A 86 -4.08 11.31 -14.21
N PHE A 87 -5.14 10.60 -14.60
CA PHE A 87 -5.95 10.95 -15.78
C PHE A 87 -6.79 12.22 -15.58
N ALA A 88 -7.29 12.48 -14.37
CA ALA A 88 -8.10 13.65 -14.06
C ALA A 88 -7.25 14.92 -13.96
N LEU A 89 -6.11 14.82 -13.26
CA LEU A 89 -5.23 15.97 -13.01
C LEU A 89 -4.27 16.25 -14.18
N LYS A 90 -3.83 15.21 -14.91
CA LYS A 90 -2.83 15.29 -15.99
C LYS A 90 -1.65 16.20 -15.64
N PRO A 91 -0.97 15.93 -14.49
CA PRO A 91 0.11 16.79 -14.04
C PRO A 91 1.25 16.77 -15.08
N ARG A 92 1.85 17.92 -15.34
CA ARG A 92 3.03 18.02 -16.20
C ARG A 92 4.27 17.53 -15.46
N LYS A 93 4.33 17.76 -14.15
CA LYS A 93 5.46 17.40 -13.31
C LYS A 93 4.98 16.90 -11.95
N ALA A 94 5.50 15.74 -11.53
CA ALA A 94 5.23 15.16 -10.23
C ALA A 94 6.51 14.84 -9.48
N LEU A 95 6.44 14.84 -8.15
CA LEU A 95 7.53 14.48 -7.25
C LEU A 95 7.16 13.20 -6.48
N LEU A 96 8.03 12.20 -6.54
CA LEU A 96 7.95 10.94 -5.79
C LEU A 96 9.18 10.77 -4.90
N THR A 97 9.08 9.95 -3.87
CA THR A 97 10.28 9.41 -3.19
C THR A 97 10.85 8.21 -3.96
N ALA A 98 12.13 7.89 -3.75
CA ALA A 98 12.76 6.69 -4.26
C ALA A 98 13.59 6.04 -3.14
N PRO A 99 13.30 4.77 -2.75
CA PRO A 99 12.28 3.89 -3.33
C PRO A 99 10.86 4.22 -2.85
N THR A 100 9.86 3.96 -3.72
CA THR A 100 8.43 3.95 -3.35
C THR A 100 7.63 3.05 -4.29
N PHE A 101 6.31 2.96 -4.08
CA PHE A 101 5.45 2.06 -4.85
C PHE A 101 5.39 2.46 -6.33
N SER A 102 5.68 1.51 -7.22
CA SER A 102 5.86 1.73 -8.67
C SER A 102 4.62 2.22 -9.41
N GLU A 103 3.41 1.94 -8.88
CA GLU A 103 2.17 2.31 -9.58
C GLU A 103 1.92 3.82 -9.65
N TYR A 104 2.52 4.61 -8.76
CA TYR A 104 2.44 6.07 -8.86
C TYR A 104 3.10 6.54 -10.15
N GLU A 105 4.33 6.08 -10.40
CA GLU A 105 5.05 6.40 -11.63
C GLU A 105 4.40 5.77 -12.86
N GLY A 106 3.91 4.53 -12.73
CA GLY A 106 3.18 3.85 -13.80
C GLY A 106 1.98 4.67 -14.29
N ALA A 107 1.15 5.15 -13.38
CA ALA A 107 -0.01 5.98 -13.70
C ALA A 107 0.38 7.34 -14.29
N LEU A 108 1.41 8.00 -13.72
CA LEU A 108 1.90 9.29 -14.18
C LEU A 108 2.51 9.21 -15.59
N THR A 109 3.23 8.12 -15.88
CA THR A 109 3.79 7.87 -17.23
C THR A 109 2.69 7.73 -18.30
N CYS A 110 1.54 7.13 -17.96
CA CYS A 110 0.41 6.99 -18.89
C CYS A 110 -0.16 8.33 -19.36
N VAL A 111 0.07 9.41 -18.62
CA VAL A 111 -0.40 10.77 -18.99
C VAL A 111 0.73 11.69 -19.46
N GLY A 112 1.94 11.15 -19.65
CA GLY A 112 3.10 11.90 -20.11
C GLY A 112 3.70 12.84 -19.05
N CYS A 113 3.46 12.59 -17.76
CA CYS A 113 3.98 13.39 -16.68
C CYS A 113 5.50 13.20 -16.52
N GLN A 114 6.23 14.29 -16.34
CA GLN A 114 7.63 14.26 -15.92
C GLN A 114 7.70 13.90 -14.44
N VAL A 115 8.36 12.78 -14.11
CA VAL A 115 8.52 12.33 -12.73
C VAL A 115 9.90 12.69 -12.21
N GLU A 116 9.93 13.50 -11.16
CA GLU A 116 11.13 13.74 -10.34
C GLU A 116 11.13 12.82 -9.12
N ARG A 117 12.33 12.40 -8.71
CA ARG A 117 12.49 11.47 -7.59
C ARG A 117 13.43 12.06 -6.55
N TYR A 118 12.93 12.12 -5.31
CA TYR A 118 13.75 12.41 -4.14
C TYR A 118 14.32 11.10 -3.61
N ALA A 119 15.64 10.90 -3.76
CA ALA A 119 16.31 9.69 -3.27
C ALA A 119 16.32 9.70 -1.73
N LEU A 120 15.70 8.69 -1.14
CA LEU A 120 15.80 8.44 0.30
C LEU A 120 17.16 7.84 0.62
N ASP A 121 17.76 8.31 1.71
CA ASP A 121 19.11 7.91 2.10
C ASP A 121 19.10 6.55 2.80
N ILE A 122 19.86 5.59 2.25
CA ILE A 122 20.04 4.27 2.83
C ILE A 122 20.73 4.30 4.20
N ASP A 123 21.63 5.25 4.44
CA ASP A 123 22.36 5.39 5.69
C ASP A 123 21.49 6.01 6.80
N ARG A 124 20.31 6.49 6.41
CA ARG A 124 19.25 6.95 7.31
C ARG A 124 18.02 6.04 7.27
N ASP A 125 18.21 4.76 6.97
CA ASP A 125 17.15 3.75 6.88
C ASP A 125 15.98 4.15 5.99
N PHE A 126 16.23 4.94 4.95
CA PHE A 126 15.22 5.48 4.04
C PHE A 126 14.14 6.34 4.72
N ASP A 127 14.43 6.96 5.85
CA ASP A 127 13.52 7.92 6.47
C ASP A 127 13.34 9.15 5.59
N LEU A 128 12.08 9.63 5.52
CA LEU A 128 11.80 10.94 4.94
C LEU A 128 12.17 12.02 5.95
N ASP A 129 12.94 12.98 5.51
CA ASP A 129 13.35 14.13 6.32
C ASP A 129 12.86 15.47 5.78
N GLU A 130 13.10 16.54 6.53
CA GLU A 130 12.74 17.91 6.14
C GLU A 130 13.41 18.36 4.83
N GLY A 131 14.48 17.69 4.38
CA GLY A 131 15.12 17.95 3.10
C GLY A 131 14.17 17.77 1.93
N PHE A 132 13.20 16.84 2.05
CA PHE A 132 12.16 16.61 1.07
C PHE A 132 11.31 17.87 0.79
N LEU A 133 11.03 18.67 1.80
CA LEU A 133 10.25 19.90 1.65
C LEU A 133 10.90 20.88 0.65
N LYS A 134 12.22 20.87 0.54
CA LYS A 134 12.97 21.71 -0.40
C LYS A 134 12.84 21.24 -1.86
N ALA A 135 12.47 19.98 -2.08
CA ALA A 135 12.21 19.45 -3.41
C ALA A 135 10.79 19.81 -3.93
N ILE A 136 9.90 20.26 -3.03
CA ILE A 136 8.57 20.77 -3.41
C ILE A 136 8.74 22.22 -3.86
N VAL A 137 8.94 22.40 -5.16
CA VAL A 137 9.24 23.71 -5.79
C VAL A 137 8.16 24.12 -6.78
N PRO A 138 8.06 25.43 -7.15
CA PRO A 138 7.15 25.87 -8.21
C PRO A 138 7.31 25.03 -9.48
N GLY A 139 6.19 24.66 -10.09
CA GLY A 139 6.13 23.79 -11.27
C GLY A 139 5.92 22.31 -10.95
N VAL A 140 6.14 21.82 -9.73
CA VAL A 140 5.62 20.55 -9.27
C VAL A 140 4.10 20.71 -9.08
N GLU A 141 3.33 19.82 -9.68
CA GLU A 141 1.86 19.88 -9.67
C GLU A 141 1.23 18.77 -8.84
N LEU A 142 1.96 17.66 -8.65
CA LEU A 142 1.50 16.50 -7.87
C LEU A 142 2.65 15.88 -7.08
N VAL A 143 2.40 15.57 -5.82
CA VAL A 143 3.33 14.88 -4.93
C VAL A 143 2.68 13.62 -4.41
N PHE A 144 3.37 12.46 -4.45
CA PHE A 144 2.94 11.24 -3.79
C PHE A 144 3.88 10.92 -2.62
N LEU A 145 3.30 10.66 -1.46
CA LEU A 145 3.98 10.09 -0.28
C LEU A 145 3.26 8.83 0.16
N CYS A 146 3.99 7.82 0.63
CA CYS A 146 3.44 6.56 1.12
C CYS A 146 3.84 6.38 2.59
N THR A 147 2.88 6.14 3.48
CA THR A 147 3.13 5.97 4.92
C THR A 147 2.26 4.85 5.51
N PRO A 148 2.88 3.74 5.98
CA PRO A 148 4.28 3.37 5.83
C PRO A 148 4.69 3.22 4.37
N ASN A 149 5.91 3.65 4.04
CA ASN A 149 6.39 3.58 2.67
C ASN A 149 6.62 2.13 2.20
N ASN A 150 6.18 1.82 1.02
CA ASN A 150 6.45 0.55 0.37
C ASN A 150 7.57 0.75 -0.68
N PRO A 151 8.78 0.15 -0.53
CA PRO A 151 9.01 -1.12 0.21
C PRO A 151 9.65 -0.96 1.60
N THR A 152 10.01 0.22 2.08
CA THR A 152 10.88 0.42 3.24
C THR A 152 10.20 0.11 4.58
N GLY A 153 8.87 0.24 4.67
CA GLY A 153 8.12 0.06 5.90
C GLY A 153 8.24 1.22 6.89
N ARG A 154 8.85 2.35 6.47
CA ARG A 154 9.05 3.54 7.31
C ARG A 154 7.79 4.38 7.38
N LEU A 155 7.37 4.76 8.57
CA LEU A 155 6.34 5.77 8.79
C LEU A 155 6.92 7.17 8.57
N ILE A 156 6.12 8.05 8.01
CA ILE A 156 6.44 9.48 7.93
C ILE A 156 5.81 10.18 9.14
N ASP A 157 6.56 11.08 9.77
CA ASP A 157 6.04 11.90 10.86
C ASP A 157 4.79 12.68 10.41
N PRO A 158 3.67 12.65 11.16
CA PRO A 158 2.45 13.35 10.79
C PRO A 158 2.61 14.87 10.63
N GLU A 159 3.50 15.51 11.39
CA GLU A 159 3.76 16.95 11.24
C GLU A 159 4.57 17.23 9.98
N LEU A 160 5.51 16.33 9.60
CA LEU A 160 6.21 16.45 8.32
C LEU A 160 5.24 16.27 7.13
N LEU A 161 4.26 15.36 7.23
CA LEU A 161 3.20 15.22 6.22
C LEU A 161 2.34 16.48 6.13
N ALA A 162 1.99 17.08 7.27
CA ALA A 162 1.21 18.31 7.30
C ALA A 162 2.02 19.49 6.73
N GLU A 163 3.33 19.56 7.01
CA GLU A 163 4.19 20.58 6.42
C GLU A 163 4.35 20.38 4.90
N ALA A 164 4.46 19.14 4.44
CA ALA A 164 4.43 18.84 3.01
C ALA A 164 3.13 19.28 2.35
N ALA A 165 1.97 19.11 3.01
CA ALA A 165 0.68 19.59 2.52
C ALA A 165 0.64 21.12 2.42
N ARG A 166 1.15 21.83 3.43
CA ARG A 166 1.30 23.31 3.41
C ARG A 166 2.20 23.74 2.26
N ARG A 167 3.38 23.12 2.15
CA ARG A 167 4.35 23.45 1.11
C ARG A 167 3.79 23.18 -0.30
N CYS A 168 3.08 22.07 -0.49
CA CYS A 168 2.39 21.78 -1.75
C CYS A 168 1.37 22.89 -2.08
N ARG A 169 0.56 23.31 -1.12
CA ARG A 169 -0.41 24.40 -1.29
C ARG A 169 0.27 25.69 -1.72
N ASP A 170 1.38 26.05 -1.11
CA ASP A 170 2.11 27.30 -1.36
C ASP A 170 2.67 27.37 -2.79
N VAL A 171 2.98 26.21 -3.40
CA VAL A 171 3.46 26.13 -4.79
C VAL A 171 2.37 25.76 -5.81
N GLY A 172 1.12 25.60 -5.34
CA GLY A 172 -0.01 25.21 -6.20
C GLY A 172 -0.04 23.71 -6.55
N ALA A 173 0.67 22.87 -5.78
CA ALA A 173 0.66 21.43 -5.95
C ALA A 173 -0.40 20.74 -5.09
N ARG A 174 -0.78 19.54 -5.50
CA ARG A 174 -1.61 18.62 -4.72
C ARG A 174 -0.74 17.53 -4.06
N LEU A 175 -1.06 17.17 -2.82
CA LEU A 175 -0.43 16.08 -2.10
C LEU A 175 -1.36 14.87 -2.05
N VAL A 176 -0.88 13.72 -2.48
CA VAL A 176 -1.51 12.41 -2.27
C VAL A 176 -0.71 11.64 -1.23
N VAL A 177 -1.35 11.24 -0.15
CA VAL A 177 -0.73 10.39 0.88
C VAL A 177 -1.39 9.01 0.84
N ASP A 178 -0.58 8.00 0.51
CA ASP A 178 -1.02 6.60 0.52
C ASP A 178 -0.85 6.00 1.91
N GLU A 179 -1.97 5.79 2.59
CA GLU A 179 -2.10 5.23 3.94
C GLU A 179 -2.58 3.76 3.91
N CYS A 180 -2.45 3.04 2.78
CA CYS A 180 -2.99 1.68 2.62
C CYS A 180 -2.44 0.67 3.64
N PHE A 181 -1.24 0.88 4.19
CA PHE A 181 -0.64 0.02 5.21
C PHE A 181 -0.78 0.57 6.63
N LEU A 182 -1.22 1.81 6.80
CA LEU A 182 -1.27 2.50 8.09
C LEU A 182 -2.04 1.73 9.17
N PRO A 183 -3.20 1.08 8.90
CA PRO A 183 -3.93 0.33 9.91
C PRO A 183 -3.15 -0.85 10.51
N LEU A 184 -2.15 -1.38 9.80
CA LEU A 184 -1.28 -2.48 10.23
C LEU A 184 0.04 -2.01 10.88
N ALA A 185 0.28 -0.69 10.92
CA ALA A 185 1.55 -0.11 11.37
C ALA A 185 1.45 0.67 12.68
N GLY A 186 0.26 0.86 13.23
CA GLY A 186 0.10 1.62 14.47
C GLY A 186 0.33 3.12 14.35
N GLY A 187 0.29 3.68 13.15
CA GLY A 187 0.46 5.12 12.88
C GLY A 187 -0.74 6.01 13.25
N GLY A 188 -1.67 5.51 14.06
CA GLY A 188 -2.86 6.27 14.46
C GLY A 188 -3.86 6.47 13.32
N ALA A 189 -4.62 7.56 13.36
CA ALA A 189 -5.64 7.90 12.37
C ALA A 189 -5.06 8.52 11.08
N GLY A 190 -3.75 8.70 10.99
CA GLY A 190 -3.09 9.38 9.87
C GLY A 190 -3.53 10.86 9.79
N LEU A 191 -3.69 11.35 8.56
CA LEU A 191 -4.13 12.75 8.35
C LEU A 191 -5.66 12.92 8.22
N ALA A 192 -6.47 11.86 8.34
CA ALA A 192 -7.93 11.99 8.22
C ALA A 192 -8.53 13.01 9.20
N PRO A 193 -8.12 13.10 10.49
CA PRO A 193 -8.64 14.12 11.41
C PRO A 193 -8.30 15.58 11.00
N ARG A 194 -7.33 15.74 10.12
CA ARG A 194 -6.86 17.06 9.63
C ARG A 194 -7.26 17.32 8.18
N LEU A 195 -8.14 16.49 7.60
CA LEU A 195 -8.49 16.54 6.19
C LEU A 195 -9.00 17.93 5.77
N THR A 196 -9.79 18.58 6.61
CA THR A 196 -10.38 19.91 6.34
C THR A 196 -9.38 21.06 6.43
N GLU A 197 -8.17 20.84 7.01
CA GLU A 197 -7.12 21.85 7.03
C GLU A 197 -6.47 22.04 5.64
N PHE A 198 -6.59 21.05 4.76
CA PHE A 198 -5.84 20.95 3.50
C PHE A 198 -6.74 20.61 2.31
N SER A 199 -7.25 21.61 1.60
CA SER A 199 -8.04 21.39 0.37
C SER A 199 -7.24 20.75 -0.76
N ASN A 200 -5.90 20.77 -0.71
CA ASN A 200 -5.00 20.17 -1.68
C ASN A 200 -4.56 18.74 -1.30
N LEU A 201 -5.12 18.16 -0.25
CA LEU A 201 -4.79 16.82 0.25
C LEU A 201 -5.77 15.77 -0.30
N PHE A 202 -5.22 14.64 -0.75
CA PHE A 202 -5.96 13.42 -1.03
C PHE A 202 -5.33 12.26 -0.27
N LEU A 203 -6.11 11.60 0.59
CA LEU A 203 -5.68 10.40 1.31
C LEU A 203 -6.16 9.16 0.53
N LEU A 204 -5.25 8.22 0.31
CA LEU A 204 -5.55 6.96 -0.36
C LEU A 204 -5.50 5.82 0.65
N ARG A 205 -6.56 5.01 0.72
CA ARG A 205 -6.71 3.88 1.66
C ARG A 205 -7.26 2.65 0.94
N ALA A 206 -7.03 1.46 1.51
CA ALA A 206 -7.51 0.22 0.92
C ALA A 206 -7.82 -0.85 1.96
N PHE A 207 -8.86 -1.64 1.69
CA PHE A 207 -9.18 -2.86 2.43
C PHE A 207 -8.25 -4.03 2.07
N THR A 208 -7.53 -3.91 0.95
CA THR A 208 -6.63 -4.94 0.40
C THR A 208 -5.69 -5.51 1.45
N LYS A 209 -5.08 -4.63 2.27
CA LYS A 209 -4.03 -4.99 3.23
C LYS A 209 -4.62 -5.25 4.61
N SER A 210 -5.36 -4.30 5.14
CA SER A 210 -5.90 -4.33 6.50
C SER A 210 -6.91 -5.46 6.75
N TYR A 211 -7.68 -5.84 5.72
CA TYR A 211 -8.70 -6.89 5.78
C TYR A 211 -8.41 -8.09 4.86
N ALA A 212 -7.21 -8.17 4.26
CA ALA A 212 -6.83 -9.23 3.30
C ALA A 212 -7.82 -9.41 2.14
N MET A 213 -8.41 -8.31 1.65
CA MET A 213 -9.42 -8.29 0.57
C MET A 213 -8.77 -8.11 -0.82
N ALA A 214 -7.58 -8.66 -1.05
CA ALA A 214 -6.83 -8.44 -2.29
C ALA A 214 -7.62 -8.84 -3.55
N GLY A 215 -8.31 -9.97 -3.52
CA GLY A 215 -9.11 -10.48 -4.64
C GLY A 215 -10.43 -9.72 -4.86
N LEU A 216 -10.97 -9.04 -3.86
CA LEU A 216 -12.21 -8.26 -3.97
C LEU A 216 -11.99 -6.89 -4.62
N ARG A 217 -10.74 -6.39 -4.66
CA ARG A 217 -10.40 -5.12 -5.30
C ARG A 217 -11.18 -3.93 -4.74
N LEU A 218 -10.93 -3.56 -3.49
CA LEU A 218 -11.60 -2.42 -2.85
C LEU A 218 -10.59 -1.45 -2.23
N GLY A 219 -10.73 -0.17 -2.58
CA GLY A 219 -10.02 0.96 -2.00
C GLY A 219 -10.90 2.19 -1.97
N TYR A 220 -10.45 3.22 -1.28
CA TYR A 220 -11.15 4.48 -1.20
C TYR A 220 -10.19 5.65 -1.03
N GLY A 221 -10.67 6.83 -1.36
CA GLY A 221 -9.96 8.08 -1.17
C GLY A 221 -10.77 9.05 -0.33
N LEU A 222 -10.07 9.93 0.39
CA LEU A 222 -10.65 11.00 1.19
C LEU A 222 -10.07 12.33 0.74
N SER A 223 -10.91 13.35 0.56
CA SER A 223 -10.49 14.72 0.28
C SER A 223 -11.53 15.72 0.74
N ALA A 224 -11.10 16.89 1.20
CA ALA A 224 -11.96 18.03 1.44
C ALA A 224 -12.31 18.78 0.13
N ASP A 225 -11.62 18.49 -0.98
CA ASP A 225 -11.89 19.04 -2.30
C ASP A 225 -12.97 18.23 -3.00
N LEU A 226 -14.22 18.66 -2.85
CA LEU A 226 -15.39 17.98 -3.43
C LEU A 226 -15.40 18.05 -4.96
N GLU A 227 -14.85 19.11 -5.57
CA GLU A 227 -14.73 19.25 -7.03
C GLU A 227 -13.76 18.21 -7.60
N LEU A 228 -12.63 17.96 -6.90
CA LEU A 228 -11.73 16.86 -7.24
C LEU A 228 -12.47 15.53 -7.20
N LEU A 229 -13.21 15.24 -6.10
CA LEU A 229 -13.92 13.97 -5.96
C LEU A 229 -14.97 13.77 -7.06
N GLU A 230 -15.71 14.81 -7.42
CA GLU A 230 -16.64 14.77 -8.54
C GLU A 230 -15.90 14.48 -9.87
N THR A 231 -14.78 15.15 -10.10
CA THR A 231 -13.95 14.94 -11.29
C THR A 231 -13.44 13.50 -11.35
N LEU A 232 -12.91 12.95 -10.24
CA LEU A 232 -12.47 11.55 -10.17
C LEU A 232 -13.62 10.57 -10.40
N GLY A 233 -14.84 10.92 -9.98
CA GLY A 233 -16.05 10.16 -10.27
C GLY A 233 -16.35 10.07 -11.77
N ARG A 234 -16.10 11.12 -12.55
CA ARG A 234 -16.29 11.15 -14.01
C ARG A 234 -15.27 10.27 -14.76
N PHE A 235 -14.10 10.02 -14.17
CA PHE A 235 -13.09 9.11 -14.72
C PHE A 235 -13.30 7.66 -14.26
N ALA A 236 -14.29 7.39 -13.42
CA ALA A 236 -14.64 6.04 -13.01
C ALA A 236 -15.33 5.28 -14.15
N GLN A 237 -15.05 3.97 -14.22
CA GLN A 237 -15.92 3.10 -14.99
C GLN A 237 -17.27 2.97 -14.25
N PRO A 238 -18.42 2.97 -14.95
CA PRO A 238 -19.71 2.71 -14.32
C PRO A 238 -19.67 1.40 -13.53
N TRP A 239 -20.22 1.41 -12.32
CA TRP A 239 -20.25 0.24 -11.42
C TRP A 239 -18.89 -0.39 -11.13
N SER A 240 -17.83 0.40 -11.06
CA SER A 240 -16.45 -0.07 -10.89
C SER A 240 -16.22 -0.87 -9.61
N VAL A 241 -17.01 -0.65 -8.55
CA VAL A 241 -16.94 -1.39 -7.29
C VAL A 241 -18.04 -2.44 -7.24
N SER A 242 -17.69 -3.70 -7.30
CA SER A 242 -18.64 -4.83 -7.37
C SER A 242 -19.53 -4.95 -6.12
N ALA A 243 -20.70 -5.57 -6.24
CA ALA A 243 -21.58 -5.82 -5.10
C ALA A 243 -20.89 -6.60 -3.97
N PRO A 244 -20.13 -7.69 -4.22
CA PRO A 244 -19.37 -8.36 -3.18
C PRO A 244 -18.33 -7.46 -2.48
N ALA A 245 -17.66 -6.58 -3.23
CA ALA A 245 -16.69 -5.65 -2.65
C ALA A 245 -17.36 -4.60 -1.75
N GLN A 246 -18.52 -4.05 -2.18
CA GLN A 246 -19.29 -3.09 -1.37
C GLN A 246 -19.80 -3.72 -0.08
N ALA A 247 -20.38 -4.93 -0.16
CA ALA A 247 -20.89 -5.65 1.00
C ALA A 247 -19.76 -6.01 2.00
N ALA A 248 -18.62 -6.50 1.48
CA ALA A 248 -17.45 -6.83 2.28
C ALA A 248 -16.87 -5.60 2.98
N GLY A 249 -16.71 -4.48 2.26
CA GLY A 249 -16.17 -3.24 2.82
C GLY A 249 -17.06 -2.66 3.91
N THR A 250 -18.39 -2.67 3.70
CA THR A 250 -19.35 -2.26 4.71
C THR A 250 -19.25 -3.16 5.96
N ALA A 251 -19.23 -4.50 5.78
CA ALA A 251 -19.09 -5.44 6.89
C ALA A 251 -17.75 -5.30 7.62
N ALA A 252 -16.66 -4.97 6.92
CA ALA A 252 -15.34 -4.77 7.51
C ALA A 252 -15.38 -3.68 8.59
N PHE A 253 -15.97 -2.53 8.29
CA PHE A 253 -16.03 -1.41 9.22
C PHE A 253 -17.17 -1.50 10.24
N THR A 254 -18.29 -2.12 9.89
CA THR A 254 -19.43 -2.19 10.81
C THR A 254 -19.42 -3.41 11.73
N ARG A 255 -18.76 -4.52 11.33
CA ARG A 255 -18.77 -5.79 12.07
C ARG A 255 -17.40 -6.20 12.60
N CYS A 256 -16.32 -5.74 11.98
CA CYS A 256 -14.96 -6.17 12.31
C CYS A 256 -13.96 -4.98 12.42
N PRO A 257 -14.32 -3.82 13.02
CA PRO A 257 -13.47 -2.63 13.02
C PRO A 257 -12.10 -2.87 13.72
N GLN A 258 -12.02 -3.80 14.68
CA GLN A 258 -10.80 -4.11 15.43
C GLN A 258 -9.88 -5.11 14.73
N TRP A 259 -10.26 -5.69 13.57
CA TRP A 259 -9.47 -6.71 12.89
C TRP A 259 -8.05 -6.28 12.53
N PRO A 260 -7.83 -5.06 12.00
CA PRO A 260 -6.48 -4.57 11.73
C PRO A 260 -5.61 -4.44 12.99
N GLU A 261 -6.21 -4.06 14.14
CA GLU A 261 -5.51 -3.94 15.41
C GLU A 261 -5.03 -5.30 15.93
N GLN A 262 -5.88 -6.33 15.82
CA GLN A 262 -5.49 -7.70 16.19
C GLN A 262 -4.34 -8.21 15.32
N ALA A 263 -4.37 -7.91 14.01
CA ALA A 263 -3.29 -8.24 13.10
C ALA A 263 -2.00 -7.48 13.43
N ARG A 264 -2.11 -6.18 13.77
CA ARG A 264 -0.98 -5.36 14.20
C ARG A 264 -0.28 -5.95 15.43
N ALA A 265 -1.03 -6.37 16.45
CA ALA A 265 -0.46 -7.02 17.63
C ALA A 265 0.33 -8.28 17.29
N LEU A 266 -0.13 -9.09 16.32
CA LEU A 266 0.62 -10.23 15.80
C LEU A 266 1.90 -9.77 15.08
N VAL A 267 1.79 -8.79 14.20
CA VAL A 267 2.93 -8.25 13.43
C VAL A 267 4.00 -7.67 14.36
N GLU A 268 3.62 -6.91 15.37
CA GLU A 268 4.52 -6.31 16.35
C GLU A 268 5.31 -7.37 17.15
N ARG A 269 4.72 -8.55 17.39
CA ARG A 269 5.38 -9.68 18.03
C ARG A 269 6.32 -10.43 17.07
N GLU A 270 5.88 -10.69 15.85
CA GLU A 270 6.59 -11.57 14.91
C GLU A 270 7.68 -10.85 14.12
N ARG A 271 7.48 -9.55 13.80
CA ARG A 271 8.42 -8.76 12.99
C ARG A 271 9.83 -8.68 13.59
N PRO A 272 10.02 -8.36 14.88
CA PRO A 272 11.36 -8.31 15.47
C PRO A 272 12.08 -9.67 15.44
N VAL A 273 11.35 -10.77 15.59
CA VAL A 273 11.92 -12.13 15.52
C VAL A 273 12.44 -12.41 14.11
N LEU A 274 11.65 -12.06 13.09
CA LEU A 274 12.04 -12.22 11.69
C LEU A 274 13.25 -11.34 11.34
N ALA A 275 13.25 -10.07 11.80
CA ALA A 275 14.35 -9.13 11.58
C ALA A 275 15.67 -9.66 12.22
N ALA A 276 15.63 -10.04 13.48
CA ALA A 276 16.82 -10.55 14.18
C ALA A 276 17.44 -11.79 13.53
N VAL A 277 16.62 -12.68 12.95
CA VAL A 277 17.16 -13.86 12.23
C VAL A 277 17.78 -13.45 10.90
N LEU A 278 17.17 -12.53 10.15
CA LEU A 278 17.76 -12.01 8.91
C LEU A 278 19.11 -11.32 9.17
N GLU A 279 19.19 -10.51 10.24
CA GLU A 279 20.44 -9.87 10.66
C GLU A 279 21.49 -10.90 11.07
N GLY A 280 21.08 -11.95 11.82
CA GLY A 280 21.95 -13.07 12.19
C GLY A 280 22.46 -13.90 11.00
N LEU A 281 21.77 -13.83 9.84
CA LEU A 281 22.19 -14.42 8.58
C LEU A 281 23.07 -13.47 7.73
N GLY A 282 23.42 -12.30 8.25
CA GLY A 282 24.27 -11.31 7.57
C GLY A 282 23.52 -10.34 6.67
N CYS A 283 22.20 -10.29 6.72
CA CYS A 283 21.42 -9.33 5.95
C CYS A 283 21.38 -7.96 6.65
N ARG A 284 21.46 -6.89 5.87
CA ARG A 284 21.06 -5.55 6.34
C ARG A 284 19.53 -5.45 6.34
N VAL A 285 18.91 -5.24 7.48
CA VAL A 285 17.46 -5.12 7.62
C VAL A 285 17.09 -3.67 7.88
N VAL A 286 16.14 -3.12 7.10
CA VAL A 286 15.60 -1.78 7.32
C VAL A 286 14.59 -1.83 8.46
N PRO A 287 14.70 -1.01 9.52
CA PRO A 287 13.72 -0.93 10.60
C PRO A 287 12.34 -0.60 10.02
N SER A 288 11.34 -1.42 10.31
CA SER A 288 9.99 -1.28 9.73
C SER A 288 8.92 -1.14 10.80
N GLN A 289 7.92 -0.33 10.52
CA GLN A 289 6.68 -0.27 11.30
C GLN A 289 5.52 -1.02 10.62
N ALA A 290 5.71 -1.43 9.35
CA ALA A 290 4.70 -2.14 8.56
C ALA A 290 4.67 -3.65 8.82
N ASN A 291 3.74 -4.35 8.16
CA ASN A 291 3.64 -5.81 8.16
C ASN A 291 4.59 -6.50 7.17
N TYR A 292 5.72 -5.87 6.88
CA TYR A 292 6.79 -6.40 6.03
C TYR A 292 8.14 -5.82 6.42
N LEU A 293 9.21 -6.47 5.99
CA LEU A 293 10.60 -6.03 6.12
C LEU A 293 11.22 -5.88 4.75
N LEU A 294 11.93 -4.77 4.53
CA LEU A 294 12.89 -4.61 3.45
C LEU A 294 14.27 -5.02 3.98
N PHE A 295 14.99 -5.85 3.23
CA PHE A 295 16.34 -6.26 3.60
C PHE A 295 17.24 -6.42 2.38
N GLN A 296 18.53 -6.27 2.58
CA GLN A 296 19.58 -6.54 1.61
C GLN A 296 20.29 -7.83 1.97
N ALA A 297 20.39 -8.76 1.03
CA ALA A 297 21.26 -9.93 1.08
C ALA A 297 22.46 -9.63 0.18
N GLU A 298 23.49 -9.00 0.74
CA GLU A 298 24.60 -8.41 -0.01
C GLU A 298 25.23 -9.44 -0.97
N HIS A 299 25.39 -9.05 -2.24
CA HIS A 299 25.90 -9.89 -3.33
C HIS A 299 25.06 -11.11 -3.73
N ILE A 300 23.88 -11.32 -3.12
CA ILE A 300 22.98 -12.43 -3.47
C ILE A 300 21.81 -11.89 -4.29
N THR A 301 21.85 -12.08 -5.59
CA THR A 301 20.85 -11.53 -6.53
C THR A 301 19.80 -12.56 -6.97
N ASP A 302 19.95 -13.82 -6.61
CA ASP A 302 19.11 -14.98 -6.98
C ASP A 302 18.33 -15.58 -5.80
N LEU A 303 18.23 -14.85 -4.67
CA LEU A 303 17.57 -15.34 -3.45
C LEU A 303 16.09 -15.72 -3.69
N LYS A 304 15.38 -14.96 -4.54
CA LYS A 304 13.99 -15.27 -4.91
C LYS A 304 13.88 -16.66 -5.55
N GLU A 305 14.78 -16.99 -6.47
CA GLU A 305 14.84 -18.25 -7.19
C GLU A 305 15.22 -19.41 -6.25
N LYS A 306 16.23 -19.22 -5.40
CA LYS A 306 16.68 -20.21 -4.41
C LYS A 306 15.57 -20.53 -3.40
N LEU A 307 14.82 -19.55 -2.94
CA LEU A 307 13.68 -19.76 -2.04
C LEU A 307 12.50 -20.40 -2.74
N LEU A 308 12.24 -20.08 -4.01
CA LEU A 308 11.18 -20.72 -4.78
C LEU A 308 11.43 -22.22 -4.93
N GLN A 309 12.68 -22.66 -5.09
CA GLN A 309 13.05 -24.10 -5.10
C GLN A 309 12.76 -24.80 -3.75
N ARG A 310 12.44 -24.04 -2.69
CA ARG A 310 12.01 -24.54 -1.37
C ARG A 310 10.54 -24.25 -1.08
N GLY A 311 9.77 -23.90 -2.10
CA GLY A 311 8.35 -23.62 -2.00
C GLY A 311 8.02 -22.30 -1.29
N VAL A 312 8.93 -21.34 -1.31
CA VAL A 312 8.71 -19.99 -0.73
C VAL A 312 8.83 -18.93 -1.82
N LEU A 313 7.79 -18.11 -1.98
CA LEU A 313 7.79 -16.98 -2.91
C LEU A 313 8.15 -15.70 -2.19
N LEU A 314 9.28 -15.07 -2.58
CA LEU A 314 9.80 -13.83 -2.05
C LEU A 314 9.61 -12.69 -3.06
N ARG A 315 9.56 -11.43 -2.62
CA ARG A 315 9.54 -10.24 -3.47
C ARG A 315 10.95 -9.70 -3.69
N SER A 316 11.49 -9.81 -4.92
CA SER A 316 12.68 -9.05 -5.32
C SER A 316 12.34 -7.56 -5.48
N CYS A 317 13.16 -6.68 -4.97
CA CYS A 317 13.00 -5.23 -5.07
C CYS A 317 13.93 -4.59 -6.14
N ALA A 318 14.52 -5.39 -7.02
CA ALA A 318 15.42 -4.93 -8.07
C ALA A 318 14.81 -3.88 -9.04
N ASN A 319 13.49 -3.86 -9.14
CA ASN A 319 12.77 -2.91 -10.01
C ASN A 319 12.41 -1.59 -9.32
N TYR A 320 12.76 -1.41 -8.05
CA TYR A 320 12.56 -0.13 -7.37
C TYR A 320 13.74 0.81 -7.63
N HIS A 321 13.46 2.05 -7.97
CA HIS A 321 14.51 3.09 -8.03
C HIS A 321 15.20 3.22 -6.67
N ASN A 322 16.49 3.44 -6.69
CA ASN A 322 17.37 3.56 -5.52
C ASN A 322 17.54 2.26 -4.71
N LEU A 323 17.22 1.09 -5.30
CA LEU A 323 17.54 -0.24 -4.76
C LEU A 323 18.28 -1.09 -5.79
N GLY A 324 19.13 -1.99 -5.31
CA GLY A 324 19.88 -2.94 -6.15
C GLY A 324 19.15 -4.29 -6.31
N PRO A 325 19.75 -5.21 -7.10
CA PRO A 325 19.17 -6.54 -7.36
C PRO A 325 19.23 -7.48 -6.14
N ASP A 326 20.01 -7.15 -5.13
CA ASP A 326 20.19 -7.87 -3.86
C ASP A 326 19.25 -7.39 -2.75
N TRP A 327 18.28 -6.53 -3.09
CA TRP A 327 17.23 -6.06 -2.18
C TRP A 327 15.95 -6.88 -2.32
N TYR A 328 15.42 -7.26 -1.17
CA TYR A 328 14.23 -8.10 -1.06
C TYR A 328 13.25 -7.56 -0.03
N ARG A 329 11.98 -7.84 -0.24
CA ARG A 329 10.93 -7.55 0.73
C ARG A 329 10.20 -8.83 1.10
N VAL A 330 9.96 -9.02 2.40
CA VAL A 330 9.27 -10.17 2.97
C VAL A 330 8.10 -9.69 3.83
N CYS A 331 6.91 -10.27 3.69
CA CYS A 331 5.81 -9.98 4.59
C CYS A 331 5.99 -10.70 5.94
N VAL A 332 5.38 -10.16 6.99
CA VAL A 332 5.30 -10.79 8.31
C VAL A 332 4.01 -11.60 8.37
N LYS A 333 4.12 -12.88 8.70
CA LYS A 333 3.01 -13.82 8.82
C LYS A 333 2.88 -14.38 10.24
N GLY A 334 2.08 -15.44 10.41
CA GLY A 334 2.02 -16.19 11.67
C GLY A 334 3.30 -16.95 11.97
N GLY A 335 3.52 -17.26 13.25
CA GLY A 335 4.77 -17.85 13.70
C GLY A 335 5.13 -19.19 13.03
N GLU A 336 4.16 -20.01 12.61
CA GLU A 336 4.44 -21.25 11.89
C GLU A 336 4.96 -20.98 10.47
N GLU A 337 4.30 -20.10 9.73
CA GLU A 337 4.72 -19.73 8.38
C GLU A 337 6.10 -19.03 8.43
N ASN A 338 6.31 -18.11 9.39
CA ASN A 338 7.58 -17.44 9.57
C ASN A 338 8.71 -18.46 9.88
N ARG A 339 8.48 -19.48 10.74
CA ARG A 339 9.48 -20.54 10.98
C ARG A 339 9.86 -21.30 9.71
N ARG A 340 8.89 -21.60 8.84
CA ARG A 340 9.16 -22.26 7.55
C ARG A 340 10.01 -21.38 6.63
N LEU A 341 9.70 -20.07 6.54
CA LEU A 341 10.54 -19.12 5.82
C LEU A 341 11.96 -19.09 6.39
N LEU A 342 12.10 -18.96 7.71
CA LEU A 342 13.40 -18.88 8.37
C LEU A 342 14.24 -20.15 8.19
N ALA A 343 13.61 -21.34 8.17
CA ALA A 343 14.30 -22.58 7.82
C ALA A 343 14.83 -22.57 6.40
N ALA A 344 14.03 -22.13 5.43
CA ALA A 344 14.44 -22.03 4.04
C ALA A 344 15.55 -20.97 3.82
N LEU A 345 15.49 -19.83 4.52
CA LEU A 345 16.53 -18.78 4.46
C LEU A 345 17.88 -19.31 4.96
N LYS A 346 17.92 -20.04 6.08
CA LYS A 346 19.15 -20.63 6.65
C LYS A 346 19.85 -21.63 5.73
N GLU A 347 19.15 -22.19 4.76
CA GLU A 347 19.72 -23.12 3.78
C GLU A 347 20.31 -22.41 2.55
N VAL A 348 19.98 -21.13 2.32
CA VAL A 348 20.32 -20.43 1.07
C VAL A 348 21.16 -19.17 1.29
N LEU A 349 21.18 -18.63 2.52
CA LEU A 349 22.06 -17.58 3.01
C LEU A 349 23.20 -18.16 3.86
#